data_2f701e912545200bad4d9359f1dc5f4e
#
_entry.id   2f701e912545200bad4d9359f1dc5f4e
#
_cell.length_a   1.000
_cell.length_b   1.000
_cell.length_c   1.000
_cell.angle_alpha   90.00
_cell.angle_beta   90.00
_cell.angle_gamma   90.00
#
_symmetry.space_group_name_H-M   'P 1'
#
loop_
_entity.id
_entity.type
_entity.pdbx_description
1 polymer ?
#
loop_
_entity_poly.entity_id
_entity_poly.type
_entity_poly.pdbx_seq_one_letter_code
_entity_poly.pdbx_strand_id
1 'polypeptide(L)'
;MCGIVGIVSQNPVNESIYAALTLLQHRGQDAAGIVTIDDENRFRLRKANGLVSDVFRQEHMLRLQGHAGLGHVRYPTAGSSSVSEAQPFYVNSPYGLSLVHNGNLTNSTELKDKLFKEARRHINTNSDSELLLNILANHLDRVNKYHLDPQDIFNAIRATHKDIRGAYACLAMIIGHGMVAFRDPFGIRPLVLGKREENGSVEYMFASESVALDVAGFELV
;
A
#
# COMPACT_ATOMS: atom_id res chain seq x y z
N MET A 1 -15.86 -0.94 2.23
CA MET A 1 -14.73 -0.14 1.66
C MET A 1 -13.48 -0.48 2.45
N CYS A 2 -12.33 -0.68 1.80
CA CYS A 2 -11.07 -1.00 2.48
C CYS A 2 -10.53 0.17 3.31
N GLY A 3 -9.67 -0.14 4.30
CA GLY A 3 -8.86 0.84 5.03
C GLY A 3 -7.39 0.67 4.69
N ILE A 4 -6.69 1.77 4.43
CA ILE A 4 -5.26 1.79 4.16
C ILE A 4 -4.54 2.74 5.12
N VAL A 5 -3.31 2.36 5.47
CA VAL A 5 -2.40 3.13 6.33
C VAL A 5 -0.98 3.03 5.77
N GLY A 6 -0.22 4.10 5.85
CA GLY A 6 1.21 4.11 5.56
C GLY A 6 1.93 5.07 6.50
N ILE A 7 3.05 4.62 7.09
CA ILE A 7 3.82 5.43 8.05
C ILE A 7 5.30 5.38 7.67
N VAL A 8 5.96 6.54 7.76
CA VAL A 8 7.42 6.69 7.73
C VAL A 8 7.83 7.42 9.01
N SER A 9 8.72 6.81 9.80
CA SER A 9 9.10 7.27 11.14
C SER A 9 10.57 6.94 11.43
N GLN A 10 11.12 7.54 12.48
CA GLN A 10 12.43 7.15 13.05
C GLN A 10 12.32 5.93 13.97
N ASN A 11 11.11 5.65 14.47
CA ASN A 11 10.82 4.52 15.34
C ASN A 11 10.13 3.38 14.54
N PRO A 12 10.13 2.13 15.03
CA PRO A 12 9.38 1.04 14.43
C PRO A 12 7.89 1.38 14.29
N VAL A 13 7.33 1.17 13.09
CA VAL A 13 5.96 1.61 12.75
C VAL A 13 4.88 0.54 12.92
N ASN A 14 5.27 -0.70 13.17
CA ASN A 14 4.37 -1.85 13.20
C ASN A 14 3.22 -1.69 14.22
N GLU A 15 3.50 -1.22 15.44
CA GLU A 15 2.47 -1.03 16.49
C GLU A 15 1.52 0.09 16.14
N SER A 16 2.02 1.22 15.61
CA SER A 16 1.18 2.32 15.15
C SER A 16 0.28 1.92 13.97
N ILE A 17 0.80 1.12 13.04
CA ILE A 17 0.00 0.57 11.93
C ILE A 17 -1.08 -0.38 12.47
N TYR A 18 -0.72 -1.28 13.40
CA TYR A 18 -1.68 -2.19 14.04
C TYR A 18 -2.82 -1.42 14.73
N ALA A 19 -2.51 -0.42 15.54
CA ALA A 19 -3.49 0.42 16.22
C ALA A 19 -4.40 1.15 15.24
N ALA A 20 -3.83 1.76 14.20
CA ALA A 20 -4.58 2.44 13.14
C ALA A 20 -5.50 1.48 12.37
N LEU A 21 -5.03 0.28 12.01
CA LEU A 21 -5.86 -0.73 11.33
C LEU A 21 -6.99 -1.24 12.23
N THR A 22 -6.76 -1.35 13.54
CA THR A 22 -7.80 -1.72 14.51
C THR A 22 -8.93 -0.71 14.51
N LEU A 23 -8.62 0.58 14.48
CA LEU A 23 -9.64 1.65 14.35
C LEU A 23 -10.32 1.64 12.98
N LEU A 24 -9.58 1.32 11.91
CA LEU A 24 -10.13 1.21 10.56
C LEU A 24 -10.86 -0.11 10.29
N GLN A 25 -11.00 -1.01 11.29
CA GLN A 25 -11.60 -2.34 11.15
C GLN A 25 -13.05 -2.28 10.64
N HIS A 26 -13.79 -1.21 10.94
CA HIS A 26 -15.16 -0.99 10.42
C HIS A 26 -15.19 -0.85 8.89
N ARG A 27 -14.07 -0.54 8.24
CA ARG A 27 -13.93 -0.44 6.79
C ARG A 27 -13.70 -1.80 6.11
N GLY A 28 -13.19 -2.79 6.85
CA GLY A 28 -12.93 -4.12 6.29
C GLY A 28 -12.67 -5.16 7.36
N GLN A 29 -13.35 -6.32 7.26
CA GLN A 29 -13.33 -7.40 8.25
C GLN A 29 -12.99 -8.77 7.65
N ASP A 30 -12.66 -8.81 6.36
CA ASP A 30 -12.39 -10.06 5.62
C ASP A 30 -10.94 -10.51 5.76
N ALA A 31 -10.02 -9.58 5.65
CA ALA A 31 -8.58 -9.83 5.73
C ALA A 31 -7.84 -8.60 6.24
N ALA A 32 -6.68 -8.81 6.85
CA ALA A 32 -5.76 -7.76 7.24
C ALA A 32 -4.34 -8.10 6.82
N GLY A 33 -3.52 -7.07 6.58
CA GLY A 33 -2.12 -7.23 6.23
C GLY A 33 -1.27 -6.02 6.59
N ILE A 34 -0.03 -6.29 6.98
CA ILE A 34 1.01 -5.29 7.24
C ILE A 34 2.27 -5.70 6.50
N VAL A 35 2.94 -4.74 5.87
CA VAL A 35 4.30 -4.87 5.37
C VAL A 35 5.15 -3.74 5.93
N THR A 36 6.37 -4.05 6.33
CA THR A 36 7.38 -3.08 6.76
C THR A 36 8.67 -3.26 5.99
N ILE A 37 9.53 -2.24 5.99
CA ILE A 37 10.91 -2.32 5.49
C ILE A 37 11.82 -2.36 6.71
N ASP A 38 12.62 -3.44 6.83
CA ASP A 38 13.62 -3.58 7.90
C ASP A 38 14.93 -2.82 7.59
N ASP A 39 15.86 -2.82 8.54
CA ASP A 39 17.16 -2.14 8.44
C ASP A 39 18.07 -2.71 7.33
N GLU A 40 17.77 -3.91 6.83
CA GLU A 40 18.47 -4.53 5.71
C GLU A 40 17.80 -4.25 4.35
N ASN A 41 16.84 -3.30 4.30
CA ASN A 41 16.03 -2.98 3.13
C ASN A 41 15.23 -4.17 2.59
N ARG A 42 14.70 -5.03 3.46
CA ARG A 42 13.86 -6.16 3.09
C ARG A 42 12.42 -5.94 3.53
N PHE A 43 11.48 -6.34 2.69
CA PHE A 43 10.08 -6.38 3.10
C PHE A 43 9.83 -7.51 4.09
N ARG A 44 9.20 -7.16 5.21
CA ARG A 44 8.62 -8.08 6.19
C ARG A 44 7.11 -8.01 6.05
N LEU A 45 6.49 -9.10 5.59
CA LEU A 45 5.07 -9.15 5.24
C LEU A 45 4.33 -10.19 6.07
N ARG A 46 3.21 -9.78 6.65
CA ARG A 46 2.19 -10.68 7.20
C ARG A 46 0.82 -10.26 6.71
N LYS A 47 0.05 -11.20 6.16
CA LYS A 47 -1.34 -11.01 5.78
C LYS A 47 -2.12 -12.32 5.90
N ALA A 48 -3.38 -12.24 6.28
CA ALA A 48 -4.27 -13.39 6.38
C ALA A 48 -5.74 -12.92 6.39
N ASN A 49 -6.66 -13.86 6.23
CA ASN A 49 -8.09 -13.62 6.47
C ASN A 49 -8.34 -13.50 7.98
N GLY A 50 -9.28 -12.65 8.36
CA GLY A 50 -9.68 -12.39 9.73
C GLY A 50 -9.54 -10.93 10.13
N LEU A 51 -9.92 -10.63 11.37
CA LEU A 51 -9.78 -9.32 11.98
C LEU A 51 -8.30 -9.04 12.28
N VAL A 52 -7.97 -7.76 12.49
CA VAL A 52 -6.60 -7.33 12.83
C VAL A 52 -6.06 -8.10 14.02
N SER A 53 -6.86 -8.28 15.08
CA SER A 53 -6.51 -9.05 16.29
C SER A 53 -6.24 -10.53 16.01
N ASP A 54 -6.90 -11.12 15.03
CA ASP A 54 -6.75 -12.55 14.68
C ASP A 54 -5.50 -12.79 13.84
N VAL A 55 -5.19 -11.85 12.93
CA VAL A 55 -4.08 -11.94 11.97
C VAL A 55 -2.73 -11.64 12.62
N PHE A 56 -2.68 -10.67 13.56
CA PHE A 56 -1.44 -10.19 14.15
C PHE A 56 -1.33 -10.60 15.61
N ARG A 57 -0.53 -11.63 15.88
CA ARG A 57 -0.13 -12.06 17.22
C ARG A 57 1.23 -11.46 17.57
N GLN A 58 1.63 -11.51 18.82
CA GLN A 58 2.91 -10.98 19.30
C GLN A 58 4.11 -11.43 18.46
N GLU A 59 4.19 -12.72 18.13
CA GLU A 59 5.27 -13.27 17.28
C GLU A 59 5.35 -12.64 15.88
N HIS A 60 4.21 -12.28 15.32
CA HIS A 60 4.14 -11.60 14.03
C HIS A 60 4.63 -10.15 14.15
N MET A 61 4.19 -9.45 15.20
CA MET A 61 4.57 -8.06 15.46
C MET A 61 6.07 -7.92 15.68
N LEU A 62 6.72 -8.85 16.36
CA LEU A 62 8.18 -8.88 16.54
C LEU A 62 8.95 -9.02 15.22
N ARG A 63 8.34 -9.63 14.19
CA ARG A 63 8.96 -9.81 12.87
C ARG A 63 8.67 -8.66 11.90
N LEU A 64 7.69 -7.81 12.22
CA LEU A 64 7.26 -6.68 11.40
C LEU A 64 7.92 -5.36 11.84
N GLN A 65 9.06 -5.40 12.50
CA GLN A 65 9.78 -4.19 12.85
C GLN A 65 10.39 -3.53 11.61
N GLY A 66 10.35 -2.20 11.59
CA GLY A 66 10.87 -1.39 10.49
C GLY A 66 10.39 0.04 10.60
N HIS A 67 11.07 0.97 9.94
CA HIS A 67 10.85 2.42 10.03
C HIS A 67 9.89 2.97 8.96
N ALA A 68 9.50 2.13 8.02
CA ALA A 68 8.46 2.42 7.04
C ALA A 68 7.55 1.20 6.86
N GLY A 69 6.26 1.42 6.71
CA GLY A 69 5.32 0.31 6.55
C GLY A 69 3.98 0.73 5.97
N LEU A 70 3.29 -0.27 5.40
CA LEU A 70 1.92 -0.16 4.89
C LEU A 70 1.02 -1.16 5.61
N GLY A 71 -0.22 -0.74 5.86
CA GLY A 71 -1.26 -1.56 6.44
C GLY A 71 -2.55 -1.54 5.62
N HIS A 72 -3.30 -2.64 5.66
CA HIS A 72 -4.56 -2.79 4.94
C HIS A 72 -5.56 -3.63 5.73
N VAL A 73 -6.83 -3.19 5.75
CA VAL A 73 -8.00 -4.00 6.11
C VAL A 73 -8.93 -4.10 4.91
N ARG A 74 -9.30 -5.34 4.54
CA ARG A 74 -10.04 -5.64 3.33
C ARG A 74 -11.54 -5.74 3.60
N TYR A 75 -12.31 -5.08 2.76
CA TYR A 75 -13.73 -5.36 2.56
C TYR A 75 -13.86 -6.18 1.27
N PRO A 76 -14.51 -7.37 1.28
CA PRO A 76 -14.62 -8.16 0.09
C PRO A 76 -15.45 -7.41 -0.97
N THR A 77 -14.88 -7.20 -2.14
CA THR A 77 -15.59 -6.86 -3.36
C THR A 77 -15.98 -8.16 -4.05
N ALA A 78 -16.92 -8.18 -4.97
CA ALA A 78 -17.42 -9.39 -5.62
C ALA A 78 -16.32 -10.42 -5.92
N GLY A 79 -16.41 -11.61 -5.33
CA GLY A 79 -15.45 -12.69 -5.57
C GLY A 79 -15.11 -13.54 -4.34
N SER A 80 -13.93 -14.11 -4.31
CA SER A 80 -13.49 -15.05 -3.29
C SER A 80 -12.90 -14.34 -2.06
N SER A 81 -13.11 -14.90 -0.86
CA SER A 81 -12.39 -14.56 0.37
C SER A 81 -11.04 -15.26 0.43
N SER A 82 -10.32 -15.33 -0.69
CA SER A 82 -9.01 -15.99 -0.73
C SER A 82 -7.93 -15.14 -0.06
N VAL A 83 -7.08 -15.77 0.75
CA VAL A 83 -5.88 -15.14 1.35
C VAL A 83 -4.96 -14.55 0.27
N SER A 84 -4.97 -15.13 -0.96
CA SER A 84 -4.18 -14.62 -2.08
C SER A 84 -4.56 -13.21 -2.48
N GLU A 85 -5.81 -12.78 -2.22
CA GLU A 85 -6.29 -11.43 -2.52
C GLU A 85 -6.11 -10.44 -1.37
N ALA A 86 -5.66 -10.90 -0.19
CA ALA A 86 -5.31 -10.01 0.91
C ALA A 86 -4.14 -9.11 0.51
N GLN A 87 -4.19 -7.86 0.96
CA GLN A 87 -3.14 -6.86 0.75
C GLN A 87 -2.30 -6.70 2.02
N PRO A 88 -1.07 -6.20 1.93
CA PRO A 88 -0.36 -5.62 0.77
C PRO A 88 0.02 -6.63 -0.30
N PHE A 89 0.11 -6.17 -1.56
CA PHE A 89 0.78 -6.89 -2.63
C PHE A 89 2.23 -6.46 -2.75
N TYR A 90 3.05 -7.34 -3.36
CA TYR A 90 4.48 -7.12 -3.49
C TYR A 90 5.02 -7.71 -4.80
N VAL A 91 5.96 -7.00 -5.43
CA VAL A 91 6.73 -7.46 -6.57
C VAL A 91 8.22 -7.16 -6.38
N ASN A 92 9.10 -8.06 -6.84
CA ASN A 92 10.55 -7.90 -6.70
C ASN A 92 11.14 -6.86 -7.65
N SER A 93 10.60 -6.75 -8.85
CA SER A 93 11.16 -5.95 -9.94
C SER A 93 10.16 -4.91 -10.43
N PRO A 94 10.66 -3.68 -10.77
CA PRO A 94 11.98 -3.13 -10.43
C PRO A 94 12.04 -2.67 -8.98
N TYR A 95 13.21 -2.52 -8.39
CA TYR A 95 13.51 -1.93 -7.07
C TYR A 95 12.89 -2.60 -5.85
N GLY A 96 11.98 -3.57 -5.98
CA GLY A 96 11.14 -4.08 -4.90
C GLY A 96 10.04 -3.08 -4.53
N LEU A 97 8.79 -3.41 -4.87
CA LEU A 97 7.62 -2.57 -4.61
C LEU A 97 6.61 -3.32 -3.76
N SER A 98 5.98 -2.59 -2.83
CA SER A 98 4.77 -3.05 -2.16
C SER A 98 3.69 -1.99 -2.24
N LEU A 99 2.42 -2.42 -2.35
CA LEU A 99 1.28 -1.52 -2.53
C LEU A 99 0.07 -1.99 -1.75
N VAL A 100 -0.66 -1.01 -1.20
CA VAL A 100 -2.02 -1.14 -0.68
C VAL A 100 -2.96 -0.22 -1.44
N HIS A 101 -4.17 -0.70 -1.68
CA HIS A 101 -5.18 -0.04 -2.51
C HIS A 101 -6.56 -0.10 -1.84
N ASN A 102 -7.22 1.03 -1.78
CA ASN A 102 -8.63 1.15 -1.45
C ASN A 102 -9.37 1.68 -2.68
N GLY A 103 -10.13 0.83 -3.35
CA GLY A 103 -10.84 1.23 -4.54
C GLY A 103 -11.30 0.08 -5.41
N ASN A 104 -11.56 0.41 -6.68
CA ASN A 104 -11.89 -0.56 -7.71
C ASN A 104 -11.55 -0.01 -9.09
N LEU A 105 -10.88 -0.81 -9.91
CA LEU A 105 -10.60 -0.51 -11.31
C LEU A 105 -11.70 -1.07 -12.21
N THR A 106 -12.20 -0.26 -13.13
CA THR A 106 -13.29 -0.63 -14.04
C THR A 106 -12.80 -1.27 -15.34
N ASN A 107 -11.51 -1.14 -15.67
CA ASN A 107 -10.93 -1.66 -16.90
C ASN A 107 -9.89 -2.79 -16.66
N SER A 108 -10.04 -3.56 -15.58
CA SER A 108 -9.08 -4.58 -15.14
C SER A 108 -8.81 -5.66 -16.19
N THR A 109 -9.84 -6.14 -16.90
CA THR A 109 -9.70 -7.19 -17.92
C THR A 109 -8.81 -6.73 -19.08
N GLU A 110 -9.09 -5.54 -19.62
CA GLU A 110 -8.30 -4.94 -20.70
C GLU A 110 -6.84 -4.74 -20.30
N LEU A 111 -6.63 -4.23 -19.08
CA LEU A 111 -5.30 -3.96 -18.55
C LEU A 111 -4.49 -5.23 -18.30
N LYS A 112 -5.13 -6.30 -17.83
CA LYS A 112 -4.47 -7.60 -17.60
C LYS A 112 -3.93 -8.17 -18.92
N ASP A 113 -4.73 -8.14 -19.97
CA ASP A 113 -4.34 -8.61 -21.31
C ASP A 113 -3.21 -7.76 -21.89
N LYS A 114 -3.33 -6.42 -21.81
CA LYS A 114 -2.31 -5.47 -22.27
C LYS A 114 -0.98 -5.70 -21.53
N LEU A 115 -1.00 -5.79 -20.23
CA LEU A 115 0.19 -5.97 -19.40
C LEU A 115 0.92 -7.29 -19.70
N PHE A 116 0.18 -8.37 -19.92
CA PHE A 116 0.76 -9.66 -20.30
C PHE A 116 1.41 -9.61 -21.68
N LYS A 117 0.73 -9.05 -22.67
CA LYS A 117 1.22 -8.97 -24.07
C LYS A 117 2.43 -8.04 -24.21
N GLU A 118 2.39 -6.86 -23.57
CA GLU A 118 3.42 -5.83 -23.75
C GLU A 118 4.60 -5.98 -22.78
N ALA A 119 4.35 -6.35 -21.53
CA ALA A 119 5.35 -6.38 -20.48
C ALA A 119 5.69 -7.80 -19.98
N ARG A 120 4.98 -8.84 -20.45
CA ARG A 120 5.14 -10.23 -20.03
C ARG A 120 4.99 -10.43 -18.51
N ARG A 121 4.16 -9.58 -17.87
CA ARG A 121 3.85 -9.67 -16.44
C ARG A 121 2.60 -10.50 -16.25
N HIS A 122 2.73 -11.60 -15.50
CA HIS A 122 1.62 -12.44 -15.11
C HIS A 122 0.95 -11.91 -13.84
N ILE A 123 -0.38 -11.92 -13.82
CA ILE A 123 -1.19 -11.58 -12.64
C ILE A 123 -1.78 -12.85 -12.08
N ASN A 124 -1.42 -13.17 -10.85
CA ASN A 124 -1.70 -14.46 -10.22
C ASN A 124 -3.09 -14.51 -9.57
N THR A 125 -3.68 -13.36 -9.23
CA THR A 125 -4.98 -13.27 -8.57
C THR A 125 -6.04 -12.57 -9.45
N ASN A 126 -7.26 -12.46 -8.94
CA ASN A 126 -8.31 -11.65 -9.55
C ASN A 126 -8.36 -10.23 -8.96
N SER A 127 -7.42 -9.89 -8.07
CA SER A 127 -7.35 -8.58 -7.45
C SER A 127 -6.86 -7.51 -8.43
N ASP A 128 -7.63 -6.45 -8.57
CA ASP A 128 -7.22 -5.24 -9.29
C ASP A 128 -6.01 -4.53 -8.64
N SER A 129 -5.78 -4.77 -7.35
CA SER A 129 -4.63 -4.23 -6.61
C SER A 129 -3.31 -4.86 -7.06
N GLU A 130 -3.28 -6.18 -7.35
CA GLU A 130 -2.10 -6.83 -7.93
C GLU A 130 -1.82 -6.30 -9.33
N LEU A 131 -2.88 -6.11 -10.12
CA LEU A 131 -2.78 -5.54 -11.45
C LEU A 131 -2.22 -4.11 -11.39
N LEU A 132 -2.76 -3.26 -10.52
CA LEU A 132 -2.31 -1.89 -10.34
C LEU A 132 -0.84 -1.81 -9.93
N LEU A 133 -0.40 -2.64 -8.98
CA LEU A 133 1.00 -2.74 -8.58
C LEU A 133 1.90 -3.09 -9.77
N ASN A 134 1.49 -4.04 -10.60
CA ASN A 134 2.28 -4.47 -11.77
C ASN A 134 2.30 -3.42 -12.89
N ILE A 135 1.24 -2.61 -13.04
CA ILE A 135 1.22 -1.47 -13.98
C ILE A 135 2.22 -0.40 -13.50
N LEU A 136 2.18 -0.03 -12.21
CA LEU A 136 3.14 0.92 -11.64
C LEU A 136 4.58 0.40 -11.78
N ALA A 137 4.81 -0.88 -11.47
CA ALA A 137 6.11 -1.53 -11.63
C ALA A 137 6.61 -1.48 -13.09
N ASN A 138 5.71 -1.68 -14.07
CA ASN A 138 6.05 -1.59 -15.48
C ASN A 138 6.44 -0.16 -15.91
N HIS A 139 5.76 0.86 -15.38
CA HIS A 139 6.12 2.24 -15.67
C HIS A 139 7.43 2.66 -15.01
N LEU A 140 7.73 2.17 -13.81
CA LEU A 140 9.02 2.39 -13.14
C LEU A 140 10.17 1.68 -13.87
N ASP A 141 9.93 0.46 -14.39
CA ASP A 141 10.91 -0.30 -15.17
C ASP A 141 11.34 0.44 -16.46
N ARG A 142 10.37 1.11 -17.11
CA ARG A 142 10.63 1.93 -18.31
C ARG A 142 11.49 3.17 -18.06
N VAL A 143 11.63 3.62 -16.81
CA VAL A 143 12.56 4.71 -16.46
C VAL A 143 14.01 4.31 -16.72
N ASN A 144 14.34 3.02 -16.53
CA ASN A 144 15.63 2.41 -16.83
C ASN A 144 16.81 3.14 -16.14
N LYS A 145 16.64 3.56 -14.89
CA LYS A 145 17.66 4.14 -14.02
C LYS A 145 17.97 3.21 -12.86
N TYR A 146 19.21 3.22 -12.36
CA TYR A 146 19.56 2.51 -11.15
C TYR A 146 19.02 3.19 -9.88
N HIS A 147 19.08 4.52 -9.84
CA HIS A 147 18.47 5.35 -8.80
C HIS A 147 17.38 6.24 -9.41
N LEU A 148 16.20 6.20 -8.81
CA LEU A 148 15.09 7.08 -9.18
C LEU A 148 15.21 8.40 -8.40
N ASP A 149 14.95 9.49 -9.08
CA ASP A 149 14.61 10.74 -8.42
C ASP A 149 13.09 10.84 -8.20
N PRO A 150 12.62 11.75 -7.32
CA PRO A 150 11.18 11.90 -7.08
C PRO A 150 10.36 12.17 -8.34
N GLN A 151 10.94 12.88 -9.32
CA GLN A 151 10.24 13.19 -10.58
C GLN A 151 10.04 11.94 -11.44
N ASP A 152 10.96 10.98 -11.42
CA ASP A 152 10.81 9.70 -12.11
C ASP A 152 9.60 8.93 -11.55
N ILE A 153 9.47 8.89 -10.22
CA ILE A 153 8.34 8.24 -9.53
C ILE A 153 7.02 8.94 -9.89
N PHE A 154 6.97 10.27 -9.84
CA PHE A 154 5.78 11.02 -10.23
C PHE A 154 5.43 10.85 -11.70
N ASN A 155 6.40 10.73 -12.59
CA ASN A 155 6.17 10.45 -14.01
C ASN A 155 5.59 9.04 -14.21
N ALA A 156 6.08 8.03 -13.49
CA ALA A 156 5.54 6.67 -13.52
C ALA A 156 4.09 6.62 -13.00
N ILE A 157 3.78 7.35 -11.92
CA ILE A 157 2.41 7.49 -11.40
C ILE A 157 1.52 8.20 -12.43
N ARG A 158 1.99 9.28 -13.04
CA ARG A 158 1.24 9.98 -14.11
C ARG A 158 0.94 9.07 -15.31
N ALA A 159 1.88 8.20 -15.68
CA ALA A 159 1.65 7.19 -16.71
C ALA A 159 0.64 6.14 -16.26
N THR A 160 0.74 5.68 -15.00
CA THR A 160 -0.24 4.77 -14.39
C THR A 160 -1.65 5.35 -14.43
N HIS A 161 -1.84 6.63 -14.08
CA HIS A 161 -3.14 7.32 -14.15
C HIS A 161 -3.75 7.37 -15.56
N LYS A 162 -2.94 7.37 -16.62
CA LYS A 162 -3.43 7.33 -18.00
C LYS A 162 -3.96 5.95 -18.39
N ASP A 163 -3.41 4.90 -17.81
CA ASP A 163 -3.81 3.52 -18.13
C ASP A 163 -5.04 3.09 -17.32
N ILE A 164 -5.11 3.41 -16.03
CA ILE A 164 -6.13 2.91 -15.12
C ILE A 164 -7.39 3.79 -15.11
N ARG A 165 -8.55 3.15 -14.94
CA ARG A 165 -9.85 3.80 -14.77
C ARG A 165 -10.55 3.27 -13.54
N GLY A 166 -11.16 4.15 -12.76
CA GLY A 166 -11.89 3.79 -11.55
C GLY A 166 -11.70 4.78 -10.41
N ALA A 167 -12.13 4.39 -9.23
CA ALA A 167 -11.97 5.15 -8.00
C ALA A 167 -10.94 4.45 -7.11
N TYR A 168 -9.85 5.12 -6.76
CA TYR A 168 -8.75 4.52 -6.00
C TYR A 168 -8.00 5.52 -5.13
N ALA A 169 -7.55 5.03 -3.97
CA ALA A 169 -6.49 5.62 -3.16
C ALA A 169 -5.43 4.55 -2.91
N CYS A 170 -4.16 4.88 -3.11
CA CYS A 170 -3.06 3.94 -3.09
C CYS A 170 -1.90 4.47 -2.28
N LEU A 171 -1.24 3.57 -1.56
CA LEU A 171 0.06 3.82 -0.95
C LEU A 171 1.03 2.77 -1.49
N ALA A 172 2.20 3.20 -1.93
CA ALA A 172 3.25 2.31 -2.40
C ALA A 172 4.57 2.62 -1.71
N MET A 173 5.31 1.57 -1.34
CA MET A 173 6.69 1.65 -0.89
C MET A 173 7.61 1.11 -1.98
N ILE A 174 8.72 1.81 -2.21
CA ILE A 174 9.76 1.45 -3.16
C ILE A 174 11.07 1.34 -2.38
N ILE A 175 11.70 0.17 -2.37
CA ILE A 175 12.93 -0.07 -1.62
C ILE A 175 14.02 0.95 -2.05
N GLY A 176 14.63 1.60 -1.05
CA GLY A 176 15.68 2.61 -1.25
C GLY A 176 15.19 3.98 -1.75
N HIS A 177 13.87 4.16 -1.99
CA HIS A 177 13.31 5.40 -2.53
C HIS A 177 12.20 6.00 -1.66
N GLY A 178 11.59 5.22 -0.73
CA GLY A 178 10.60 5.70 0.22
C GLY A 178 9.16 5.31 -0.11
N MET A 179 8.22 6.13 0.36
CA MET A 179 6.77 5.92 0.23
C MET A 179 6.15 7.00 -0.66
N VAL A 180 5.19 6.61 -1.48
CA VAL A 180 4.38 7.52 -2.28
C VAL A 180 2.90 7.22 -2.10
N ALA A 181 2.09 8.29 -2.06
CA ALA A 181 0.65 8.24 -1.99
C ALA A 181 0.05 8.87 -3.25
N PHE A 182 -0.97 8.24 -3.81
CA PHE A 182 -1.71 8.79 -4.95
C PHE A 182 -3.16 8.32 -4.94
N ARG A 183 -4.04 9.08 -5.58
CA ARG A 183 -5.47 8.74 -5.71
C ARG A 183 -6.02 9.17 -7.05
N ASP A 184 -7.21 8.71 -7.39
CA ASP A 184 -7.90 9.07 -8.62
C ASP A 184 -8.06 10.59 -8.76
N PRO A 185 -8.17 11.12 -10.01
CA PRO A 185 -8.23 12.56 -10.26
C PRO A 185 -9.42 13.27 -9.63
N PHE A 186 -10.48 12.53 -9.27
CA PHE A 186 -11.69 13.08 -8.65
C PHE A 186 -11.67 12.99 -7.11
N GLY A 187 -10.66 12.31 -6.54
CA GLY A 187 -10.53 12.13 -5.10
C GLY A 187 -11.68 11.36 -4.46
N ILE A 188 -12.28 10.39 -5.18
CA ILE A 188 -13.47 9.63 -4.73
C ILE A 188 -13.17 8.82 -3.46
N ARG A 189 -11.97 8.22 -3.38
CA ARG A 189 -11.57 7.47 -2.19
C ARG A 189 -10.84 8.38 -1.22
N PRO A 190 -11.22 8.36 0.08
CA PRO A 190 -10.59 9.21 1.07
C PRO A 190 -9.13 8.81 1.30
N LEU A 191 -8.30 9.81 1.47
CA LEU A 191 -6.90 9.70 1.87
C LEU A 191 -6.50 11.00 2.55
N VAL A 192 -6.01 10.91 3.77
CA VAL A 192 -5.53 12.03 4.57
C VAL A 192 -4.05 11.88 4.85
N LEU A 193 -3.37 13.00 5.02
CA LEU A 193 -1.96 13.09 5.40
C LEU A 193 -1.87 13.68 6.80
N GLY A 194 -1.10 13.07 7.65
CA GLY A 194 -0.69 13.60 8.94
C GLY A 194 0.82 13.76 9.05
N LYS A 195 1.26 14.68 9.90
CA LYS A 195 2.65 14.85 10.29
C LYS A 195 2.79 14.82 11.81
N ARG A 196 3.96 14.43 12.27
CA ARG A 196 4.36 14.50 13.67
C ARG A 196 5.83 14.93 13.74
N GLU A 197 6.16 15.77 14.72
CA GLU A 197 7.55 16.09 15.03
C GLU A 197 7.96 15.32 16.28
N GLU A 198 8.96 14.47 16.17
CA GLU A 198 9.48 13.68 17.26
C GLU A 198 11.01 13.68 17.23
N ASN A 199 11.63 14.04 18.37
CA ASN A 199 13.11 14.11 18.51
C ASN A 199 13.81 14.94 17.42
N GLY A 200 13.20 16.02 16.94
CA GLY A 200 13.75 16.90 15.90
C GLY A 200 13.61 16.36 14.47
N SER A 201 12.90 15.26 14.28
CA SER A 201 12.59 14.69 12.98
C SER A 201 11.10 14.81 12.65
N VAL A 202 10.79 15.04 11.39
CA VAL A 202 9.40 15.07 10.90
C VAL A 202 9.04 13.69 10.39
N GLU A 203 7.95 13.15 10.90
CA GLU A 203 7.39 11.87 10.51
C GLU A 203 6.06 12.07 9.79
N TYR A 204 5.72 11.15 8.89
CA TYR A 204 4.52 11.25 8.07
C TYR A 204 3.67 9.98 8.14
N MET A 205 2.36 10.19 8.15
CA MET A 205 1.37 9.11 8.08
C MET A 205 0.28 9.44 7.07
N PHE A 206 -0.01 8.47 6.19
CA PHE A 206 -1.20 8.47 5.35
C PHE A 206 -2.23 7.50 5.90
N ALA A 207 -3.51 7.86 5.85
CA ALA A 207 -4.59 6.97 6.26
C ALA A 207 -5.87 7.22 5.46
N SER A 208 -6.76 6.24 5.46
CA SER A 208 -8.11 6.39 4.87
C SER A 208 -8.98 7.36 5.66
N GLU A 209 -8.76 7.53 6.97
CA GLU A 209 -9.55 8.40 7.86
C GLU A 209 -8.66 9.04 8.91
N SER A 210 -9.02 10.27 9.33
CA SER A 210 -8.24 11.05 10.30
C SER A 210 -8.17 10.41 11.68
N VAL A 211 -9.17 9.63 12.10
CA VAL A 211 -9.16 8.91 13.38
C VAL A 211 -7.92 7.99 13.51
N ALA A 212 -7.40 7.48 12.39
CA ALA A 212 -6.17 6.69 12.39
C ALA A 212 -4.91 7.53 12.67
N LEU A 213 -4.92 8.82 12.28
CA LEU A 213 -3.86 9.77 12.62
C LEU A 213 -3.87 10.06 14.11
N ASP A 214 -5.06 10.32 14.69
CA ASP A 214 -5.23 10.67 16.10
C ASP A 214 -4.67 9.59 17.03
N VAL A 215 -4.97 8.31 16.78
CA VAL A 215 -4.47 7.20 17.62
C VAL A 215 -2.96 7.03 17.54
N ALA A 216 -2.36 7.40 16.40
CA ALA A 216 -0.92 7.30 16.19
C ALA A 216 -0.18 8.62 16.57
N GLY A 217 -0.90 9.65 17.05
CA GLY A 217 -0.33 10.93 17.48
C GLY A 217 0.15 11.82 16.33
N PHE A 218 -0.47 11.71 15.14
CA PHE A 218 -0.18 12.58 13.99
C PHE A 218 -1.23 13.69 13.84
N GLU A 219 -0.79 14.90 13.58
CA GLU A 219 -1.65 16.04 13.26
C GLU A 219 -2.01 16.06 11.78
N LEU A 220 -3.28 16.30 11.47
CA LEU A 220 -3.76 16.40 10.09
C LEU A 220 -3.12 17.62 9.38
N VAL A 221 -2.62 17.39 8.15
CA VAL A 221 -2.00 18.41 7.28
C VAL A 221 -3.00 18.90 6.23
#